data_5e19360c1d40c0843d6757b8587d38e8
#
_entry.id   5e19360c1d40c0843d6757b8587d38e8
#
_cell.length_a   1.000
_cell.length_b   1.000
_cell.length_c   1.000
_cell.angle_alpha   90.00
_cell.angle_beta   90.00
_cell.angle_gamma   90.00
#
_symmetry.space_group_name_H-M   'P 1'
#
loop_
_entity.id
_entity.type
_entity.pdbx_description
1 polymer ?
#
loop_
_entity_poly.entity_id
_entity_poly.type
_entity_poly.pdbx_seq_one_letter_code
_entity_poly.pdbx_strand_id
1 'polypeptide(L)'
;MRCKRIAALGLACLMLAGCGSHAEETTLPPETAPSIVETLPAETTVPETTVPPATEPEPALEAGVTVVADGDVLESGSVLFEGITYVKADEFFPALDEGEYAFYETKGHTLLWKGVEYSILPDHEGLIRDGKTMILSAPVLTRRDGIWIPVEELCGMLDISLLSDPSKETLYCTAIASDWSWETGVRIPILMYHGVTDNVWGAEELFVSPSDMEEQIKYLVENGYDTITFEDWSHLEDFDKPVMLTFDDGYLDNYEELFPILQKYNAKATIFAITVSVDKDERTMTSEQAWEMHHSGLVSIQSHTYNHPHLSKCTEEELHNQMLWSKLHVARITGYEPFVICYPYGDSDAEARDIGAEYYSFGLNMTGGLYTTSTNVFQIPRYYVARNTSLSAFIDMVDEAGR
;
A
#
# COMPACT_ATOMS: atom_id res chain seq x y z
N MET A 1 -19.48 -0.34 -3.28
CA MET A 1 -20.10 0.19 -2.05
C MET A 1 -19.10 -0.05 -0.92
N ARG A 2 -18.35 0.98 -0.54
CA ARG A 2 -17.34 0.90 0.54
C ARG A 2 -18.05 0.78 1.89
N CYS A 3 -17.83 -0.29 2.63
CA CYS A 3 -18.34 -0.47 4.00
C CYS A 3 -17.34 0.17 4.99
N LYS A 4 -17.66 1.37 5.50
CA LYS A 4 -16.88 1.99 6.58
C LYS A 4 -17.13 1.23 7.90
N ARG A 5 -16.09 0.65 8.48
CA ARG A 5 -16.15 0.13 9.86
C ARG A 5 -15.95 1.27 10.83
N ILE A 6 -16.98 1.54 11.64
CA ILE A 6 -16.93 2.49 12.76
C ILE A 6 -16.41 1.73 13.98
N ALA A 7 -15.26 2.10 14.46
CA ALA A 7 -14.73 1.61 15.74
C ALA A 7 -15.39 2.41 16.90
N ALA A 8 -16.11 1.72 17.77
CA ALA A 8 -16.69 2.29 18.99
C ALA A 8 -15.69 2.16 20.14
N LEU A 9 -15.13 3.30 20.60
CA LEU A 9 -14.37 3.35 21.86
C LEU A 9 -15.34 3.23 23.05
N GLY A 10 -15.22 2.15 23.81
CA GLY A 10 -15.87 1.96 25.10
C GLY A 10 -15.02 2.55 26.23
N LEU A 11 -15.55 3.57 26.89
CA LEU A 11 -14.99 4.21 28.07
C LEU A 11 -15.29 3.35 29.30
N ALA A 12 -14.31 2.70 29.91
CA ALA A 12 -14.44 2.00 31.19
C ALA A 12 -13.97 2.89 32.34
N CYS A 13 -14.94 3.37 33.15
CA CYS A 13 -14.71 4.01 34.44
C CYS A 13 -14.39 2.96 35.50
N LEU A 14 -13.19 2.99 36.10
CA LEU A 14 -12.90 2.28 37.34
C LEU A 14 -12.87 3.27 38.51
N MET A 15 -13.85 3.13 39.40
CA MET A 15 -13.83 3.73 40.75
C MET A 15 -13.02 2.83 41.68
N LEU A 16 -12.05 3.41 42.39
CA LEU A 16 -11.51 2.80 43.61
C LEU A 16 -11.54 3.81 44.76
N ALA A 17 -12.25 3.43 45.79
CA ALA A 17 -12.32 4.12 47.06
C ALA A 17 -11.27 3.60 48.03
N GLY A 18 -10.75 4.47 48.91
CA GLY A 18 -10.42 4.02 50.23
C GLY A 18 -9.22 4.63 50.93
N CYS A 19 -9.50 5.39 52.01
CA CYS A 19 -8.75 5.61 53.28
C CYS A 19 -7.37 6.31 53.22
N GLY A 20 -7.17 7.54 53.70
CA GLY A 20 -7.37 7.98 55.05
C GLY A 20 -6.06 8.09 55.82
N SER A 21 -5.54 9.32 56.06
CA SER A 21 -4.93 9.69 57.37
C SER A 21 -4.43 11.15 57.37
N HIS A 22 -4.63 11.74 58.50
CA HIS A 22 -4.34 13.10 58.97
C HIS A 22 -2.93 13.65 58.72
N ALA A 23 -2.82 14.96 58.47
CA ALA A 23 -1.98 15.87 59.29
C ALA A 23 -2.09 17.34 58.82
N GLU A 24 -2.48 18.15 59.78
CA GLU A 24 -2.04 19.50 60.17
C GLU A 24 -2.16 20.71 59.23
N GLU A 25 -3.09 21.56 59.68
CA GLU A 25 -3.21 22.98 59.35
C GLU A 25 -1.95 23.77 59.77
N THR A 26 -1.46 24.58 58.86
CA THR A 26 -0.65 25.73 59.20
C THR A 26 -1.20 26.96 58.47
N THR A 27 -1.82 27.82 59.23
CA THR A 27 -2.31 29.13 58.83
C THR A 27 -1.17 30.14 58.64
N LEU A 28 -1.17 30.83 57.47
CA LEU A 28 -0.42 32.09 57.30
C LEU A 28 -1.41 33.23 56.94
N PRO A 29 -1.12 34.48 57.35
CA PRO A 29 -2.10 35.57 57.33
C PRO A 29 -2.24 36.23 55.94
N PRO A 30 -3.31 37.00 55.72
CA PRO A 30 -3.65 37.55 54.41
C PRO A 30 -2.76 38.77 54.07
N GLU A 31 -2.13 38.71 52.94
CA GLU A 31 -1.41 39.83 52.33
C GLU A 31 -2.39 40.65 51.46
N THR A 32 -2.47 41.93 51.73
CA THR A 32 -3.31 42.92 51.07
C THR A 32 -2.77 43.22 49.67
N ALA A 33 -3.59 42.94 48.64
CA ALA A 33 -3.30 43.34 47.27
C ALA A 33 -3.65 44.82 47.01
N PRO A 34 -2.81 45.56 46.29
CA PRO A 34 -3.13 46.93 45.88
C PRO A 34 -4.07 46.91 44.66
N SER A 35 -5.11 47.71 44.74
CA SER A 35 -6.08 47.94 43.64
C SER A 35 -5.39 48.70 42.50
N ILE A 36 -5.25 48.07 41.37
CA ILE A 36 -4.88 48.74 40.12
C ILE A 36 -6.18 49.06 39.39
N VAL A 37 -6.49 50.33 39.25
CA VAL A 37 -7.55 50.85 38.37
C VAL A 37 -7.00 50.81 36.95
N GLU A 38 -7.45 49.86 36.17
CA GLU A 38 -7.14 49.76 34.73
C GLU A 38 -8.13 50.68 34.00
N THR A 39 -7.60 51.77 33.44
CA THR A 39 -8.33 52.66 32.52
C THR A 39 -8.44 51.93 31.16
N LEU A 40 -9.65 51.65 30.70
CA LEU A 40 -9.97 51.17 29.37
C LEU A 40 -9.37 52.13 28.29
N PRO A 41 -8.67 51.61 27.31
CA PRO A 41 -8.30 52.41 26.15
C PRO A 41 -9.52 52.70 25.27
N ALA A 42 -9.57 53.90 24.70
CA ALA A 42 -10.61 54.37 23.80
C ALA A 42 -10.85 53.47 22.61
N GLU A 43 -12.14 53.37 22.20
CA GLU A 43 -12.59 52.72 20.98
C GLU A 43 -11.68 53.05 19.79
N THR A 44 -10.97 52.01 19.29
CA THR A 44 -10.25 52.09 18.02
C THR A 44 -11.28 51.89 16.92
N THR A 45 -11.52 52.91 16.17
CA THR A 45 -12.31 52.90 14.93
C THR A 45 -11.82 51.77 14.03
N VAL A 46 -12.76 50.86 13.67
CA VAL A 46 -12.56 49.80 12.68
C VAL A 46 -12.10 50.47 11.38
N PRO A 47 -10.95 50.09 10.81
CA PRO A 47 -10.57 50.60 9.49
C PRO A 47 -11.59 50.12 8.45
N GLU A 48 -12.04 51.05 7.64
CA GLU A 48 -12.84 50.81 6.44
C GLU A 48 -12.22 49.62 5.65
N THR A 49 -13.02 48.65 5.30
CA THR A 49 -12.68 47.51 4.47
C THR A 49 -12.08 48.01 3.17
N THR A 50 -10.77 48.06 3.09
CA THR A 50 -10.09 48.27 1.82
C THR A 50 -10.39 47.04 0.97
N VAL A 51 -11.05 47.25 -0.17
CA VAL A 51 -11.18 46.26 -1.24
C VAL A 51 -9.77 45.67 -1.47
N PRO A 52 -9.59 44.35 -1.41
CA PRO A 52 -8.26 43.77 -1.70
C PRO A 52 -7.83 44.24 -3.08
N PRO A 53 -6.57 44.60 -3.29
CA PRO A 53 -6.02 44.94 -4.58
C PRO A 53 -6.37 43.83 -5.58
N ALA A 54 -6.68 44.20 -6.82
CA ALA A 54 -6.93 43.24 -7.89
C ALA A 54 -5.84 42.16 -7.83
N THR A 55 -6.26 40.92 -7.58
CA THR A 55 -5.37 39.78 -7.53
C THR A 55 -4.49 39.75 -8.76
N GLU A 56 -3.17 39.73 -8.60
CA GLU A 56 -2.26 39.44 -9.71
C GLU A 56 -2.79 38.22 -10.47
N PRO A 57 -2.69 38.23 -11.81
CA PRO A 57 -3.12 37.05 -12.57
C PRO A 57 -2.35 35.81 -12.05
N GLU A 58 -3.06 34.75 -11.74
CA GLU A 58 -2.42 33.47 -11.35
C GLU A 58 -1.41 33.08 -12.43
N PRO A 59 -0.21 32.61 -12.06
CA PRO A 59 0.77 32.17 -13.02
C PRO A 59 0.18 31.08 -13.92
N ALA A 60 0.49 31.16 -15.21
CA ALA A 60 0.07 30.14 -16.16
C ALA A 60 0.74 28.82 -15.80
N LEU A 61 -0.06 27.77 -15.66
CA LEU A 61 0.42 26.42 -15.46
C LEU A 61 0.39 25.69 -16.79
N GLU A 62 1.38 24.84 -17.01
CA GLU A 62 1.38 23.92 -18.12
C GLU A 62 0.64 22.63 -17.67
N ALA A 63 0.00 21.92 -18.61
CA ALA A 63 -0.55 20.60 -18.32
C ALA A 63 0.60 19.66 -17.95
N GLY A 64 0.45 18.97 -16.83
CA GLY A 64 1.40 17.98 -16.37
C GLY A 64 1.13 16.59 -16.95
N VAL A 65 1.61 15.59 -16.25
CA VAL A 65 1.41 14.18 -16.59
C VAL A 65 0.13 13.63 -15.94
N THR A 66 -0.34 12.46 -16.39
CA THR A 66 -1.39 11.73 -15.67
C THR A 66 -0.84 11.25 -14.33
N VAL A 67 -1.62 11.39 -13.27
CA VAL A 67 -1.27 10.85 -11.95
C VAL A 67 -2.31 9.81 -11.54
N VAL A 68 -1.82 8.65 -11.13
CA VAL A 68 -2.61 7.53 -10.60
C VAL A 68 -2.18 7.32 -9.14
N ALA A 69 -3.12 7.42 -8.21
CA ALA A 69 -2.87 7.24 -6.79
C ALA A 69 -3.68 6.03 -6.30
N ASP A 70 -3.01 4.98 -5.84
CA ASP A 70 -3.60 3.69 -5.42
C ASP A 70 -4.73 3.20 -6.34
N GLY A 71 -4.46 3.19 -7.66
CA GLY A 71 -5.38 2.75 -8.71
C GLY A 71 -6.35 3.80 -9.24
N ASP A 72 -6.55 4.91 -8.55
CA ASP A 72 -7.45 5.99 -8.95
C ASP A 72 -6.72 7.05 -9.79
N VAL A 73 -7.22 7.32 -11.00
CA VAL A 73 -6.73 8.42 -11.85
C VAL A 73 -7.27 9.73 -11.31
N LEU A 74 -6.41 10.71 -11.02
CA LEU A 74 -6.84 12.02 -10.56
C LEU A 74 -7.60 12.77 -11.67
N GLU A 75 -8.83 13.20 -11.40
CA GLU A 75 -9.71 13.88 -12.38
C GLU A 75 -9.15 15.25 -12.81
N SER A 76 -8.56 16.01 -11.88
CA SER A 76 -7.89 17.27 -12.18
C SER A 76 -6.54 17.09 -12.88
N GLY A 77 -6.03 15.86 -12.93
CA GLY A 77 -4.71 15.56 -13.46
C GLY A 77 -3.61 16.20 -12.62
N SER A 78 -2.52 16.56 -13.26
CA SER A 78 -1.45 17.34 -12.67
C SER A 78 -1.14 18.59 -13.48
N VAL A 79 -0.38 19.51 -12.87
CA VAL A 79 0.11 20.73 -13.52
C VAL A 79 1.61 20.87 -13.34
N LEU A 80 2.28 21.46 -14.29
CA LEU A 80 3.70 21.76 -14.22
C LEU A 80 3.90 23.25 -13.92
N PHE A 81 4.64 23.53 -12.85
CA PHE A 81 5.02 24.87 -12.46
C PHE A 81 6.52 24.90 -12.14
N GLU A 82 7.29 25.71 -12.85
CA GLU A 82 8.75 25.82 -12.74
C GLU A 82 9.49 24.46 -12.86
N GLY A 83 8.93 23.53 -13.66
CA GLY A 83 9.50 22.19 -13.88
C GLY A 83 9.17 21.17 -12.80
N ILE A 84 8.28 21.52 -11.85
CA ILE A 84 7.84 20.64 -10.75
C ILE A 84 6.38 20.24 -10.99
N THR A 85 6.08 18.97 -10.78
CA THR A 85 4.72 18.44 -10.94
C THR A 85 3.91 18.67 -9.67
N TYR A 86 2.71 19.24 -9.83
CA TYR A 86 1.78 19.50 -8.74
C TYR A 86 0.47 18.75 -8.95
N VAL A 87 -0.12 18.29 -7.85
CA VAL A 87 -1.44 17.67 -7.78
C VAL A 87 -2.33 18.39 -6.78
N LYS A 88 -3.65 18.28 -6.92
CA LYS A 88 -4.59 18.84 -5.94
C LYS A 88 -4.62 17.97 -4.67
N ALA A 89 -4.45 18.62 -3.53
CA ALA A 89 -4.39 17.93 -2.24
C ALA A 89 -5.72 17.23 -1.88
N ASP A 90 -6.86 17.83 -2.23
CA ASP A 90 -8.20 17.31 -1.96
C ASP A 90 -8.62 16.15 -2.86
N GLU A 91 -7.86 15.87 -3.93
CA GLU A 91 -8.02 14.68 -4.77
C GLU A 91 -6.96 13.64 -4.48
N PHE A 92 -5.70 14.06 -4.32
CA PHE A 92 -4.56 13.16 -4.18
C PHE A 92 -4.62 12.33 -2.90
N PHE A 93 -4.81 12.96 -1.74
CA PHE A 93 -4.82 12.22 -0.48
C PHE A 93 -6.02 11.29 -0.29
N PRO A 94 -7.26 11.68 -0.66
CA PRO A 94 -8.38 10.73 -0.61
C PRO A 94 -8.29 9.59 -1.62
N ALA A 95 -7.46 9.70 -2.67
CA ALA A 95 -7.20 8.62 -3.61
C ALA A 95 -6.21 7.57 -3.06
N LEU A 96 -5.35 7.95 -2.10
CA LEU A 96 -4.47 7.03 -1.39
C LEU A 96 -5.23 6.32 -0.26
N ASP A 97 -5.04 5.02 -0.12
CA ASP A 97 -5.80 4.18 0.82
C ASP A 97 -5.70 4.61 2.29
N GLU A 98 -4.57 5.21 2.68
CA GLU A 98 -4.28 5.65 4.06
C GLU A 98 -4.28 7.17 4.24
N GLY A 99 -4.82 7.91 3.25
CA GLY A 99 -4.80 9.38 3.22
C GLY A 99 -6.18 10.01 3.45
N GLU A 100 -6.22 11.07 4.24
CA GLU A 100 -7.40 11.93 4.38
C GLU A 100 -6.98 13.40 4.27
N TYR A 101 -7.81 14.21 3.63
CA TYR A 101 -7.62 15.65 3.54
C TYR A 101 -8.85 16.38 4.06
N ALA A 102 -8.64 17.41 4.87
CA ALA A 102 -9.72 18.25 5.38
C ALA A 102 -9.27 19.71 5.54
N PHE A 103 -10.24 20.61 5.42
CA PHE A 103 -10.07 22.01 5.78
C PHE A 103 -10.85 22.30 7.06
N TYR A 104 -10.18 22.89 8.05
CA TYR A 104 -10.78 23.30 9.31
C TYR A 104 -10.64 24.83 9.48
N GLU A 105 -11.73 25.52 9.80
CA GLU A 105 -11.70 26.99 10.03
C GLU A 105 -10.66 27.43 11.06
N THR A 106 -10.36 26.57 12.05
CA THR A 106 -9.44 26.87 13.14
C THR A 106 -8.02 26.36 12.92
N LYS A 107 -7.83 25.34 12.07
CA LYS A 107 -6.53 24.69 11.83
C LYS A 107 -6.01 24.89 10.40
N GLY A 108 -6.87 25.33 9.47
CA GLY A 108 -6.54 25.42 8.06
C GLY A 108 -6.57 24.07 7.35
N HIS A 109 -5.72 23.92 6.34
CA HIS A 109 -5.61 22.69 5.54
C HIS A 109 -4.82 21.63 6.31
N THR A 110 -5.42 20.47 6.50
CA THR A 110 -4.86 19.36 7.27
C THR A 110 -4.89 18.10 6.43
N LEU A 111 -3.79 17.37 6.47
CA LEU A 111 -3.63 16.03 5.96
C LEU A 111 -3.54 15.07 7.14
N LEU A 112 -4.31 13.99 7.10
CA LEU A 112 -4.09 12.81 7.94
C LEU A 112 -3.45 11.74 7.06
N TRP A 113 -2.25 11.28 7.40
CA TRP A 113 -1.52 10.25 6.68
C TRP A 113 -1.04 9.18 7.65
N LYS A 114 -1.45 7.92 7.43
CA LYS A 114 -1.12 6.79 8.33
C LYS A 114 -1.35 7.14 9.82
N GLY A 115 -2.48 7.80 10.11
CA GLY A 115 -2.85 8.21 11.47
C GLY A 115 -2.06 9.41 12.02
N VAL A 116 -1.16 10.02 11.25
CA VAL A 116 -0.38 11.21 11.64
C VAL A 116 -0.98 12.47 11.02
N GLU A 117 -1.26 13.48 11.85
CA GLU A 117 -1.79 14.78 11.39
C GLU A 117 -0.65 15.71 10.94
N TYR A 118 -0.81 16.28 9.74
CA TYR A 118 0.06 17.32 9.19
C TYR A 118 -0.76 18.54 8.86
N SER A 119 -0.27 19.74 9.21
CA SER A 119 -0.85 20.99 8.74
C SER A 119 -0.12 21.44 7.47
N ILE A 120 -0.88 21.70 6.42
CA ILE A 120 -0.36 22.24 5.15
C ILE A 120 -0.30 23.76 5.29
N LEU A 121 0.85 24.35 4.96
CA LEU A 121 1.03 25.81 4.95
C LEU A 121 0.90 26.33 3.52
N PRO A 122 -0.26 26.86 3.13
CA PRO A 122 -0.44 27.44 1.80
C PRO A 122 0.53 28.59 1.55
N ASP A 123 1.05 28.67 0.33
CA ASP A 123 2.03 29.70 -0.12
C ASP A 123 3.36 29.67 0.67
N HIS A 124 3.65 28.58 1.36
CA HIS A 124 4.90 28.35 2.07
C HIS A 124 5.52 27.00 1.66
N GLU A 125 6.83 26.90 1.87
CA GLU A 125 7.62 25.71 1.58
C GLU A 125 7.54 24.74 2.77
N GLY A 126 6.35 24.17 3.07
CA GLY A 126 6.33 23.20 4.15
C GLY A 126 5.01 22.64 4.64
N LEU A 127 5.17 21.55 5.37
CA LEU A 127 4.17 20.91 6.21
C LEU A 127 4.59 21.07 7.67
N ILE A 128 3.64 21.07 8.60
CA ILE A 128 3.92 21.01 10.03
C ILE A 128 3.44 19.67 10.58
N ARG A 129 4.37 18.94 11.22
CA ARG A 129 4.07 17.74 12.00
C ARG A 129 4.55 17.95 13.44
N ASP A 130 3.69 17.73 14.44
CA ASP A 130 4.03 17.86 15.87
C ASP A 130 4.70 19.20 16.24
N GLY A 131 4.25 20.31 15.60
CA GLY A 131 4.81 21.65 15.78
C GLY A 131 6.19 21.86 15.13
N LYS A 132 6.71 20.91 14.35
CA LYS A 132 7.96 21.04 13.60
C LYS A 132 7.65 21.22 12.12
N THR A 133 8.26 22.22 11.50
CA THR A 133 8.16 22.44 10.05
C THR A 133 9.04 21.44 9.31
N MET A 134 8.44 20.73 8.35
CA MET A 134 9.10 19.93 7.34
C MET A 134 9.16 20.80 6.08
N ILE A 135 10.36 21.14 5.62
CA ILE A 135 10.58 22.08 4.53
C ILE A 135 10.53 21.34 3.20
N LEU A 136 9.71 21.84 2.28
CA LEU A 136 9.68 21.43 0.87
C LEU A 136 10.65 22.31 0.08
N SER A 137 11.23 21.81 -1.00
CA SER A 137 12.05 22.60 -1.92
C SER A 137 11.22 23.50 -2.83
N ALA A 138 9.91 23.24 -2.90
CA ALA A 138 8.94 24.01 -3.67
C ALA A 138 7.71 24.38 -2.83
N PRO A 139 7.12 25.56 -3.02
CA PRO A 139 6.00 26.02 -2.21
C PRO A 139 4.72 25.23 -2.52
N VAL A 140 3.88 25.07 -1.50
CA VAL A 140 2.47 24.70 -1.69
C VAL A 140 1.75 25.88 -2.35
N LEU A 141 1.03 25.64 -3.43
CA LEU A 141 0.37 26.71 -4.20
C LEU A 141 -1.10 26.82 -3.78
N THR A 142 -1.54 28.05 -3.47
CA THR A 142 -2.96 28.40 -3.29
C THR A 142 -3.51 28.91 -4.59
N ARG A 143 -4.58 28.27 -5.08
CA ARG A 143 -5.28 28.67 -6.30
C ARG A 143 -6.79 28.77 -6.03
N ARG A 144 -7.53 29.34 -6.98
CA ARG A 144 -8.99 29.47 -6.87
C ARG A 144 -9.71 28.13 -6.79
N ASP A 145 -9.11 27.07 -7.37
CA ASP A 145 -9.65 25.72 -7.46
C ASP A 145 -9.12 24.77 -6.37
N GLY A 146 -8.26 25.24 -5.46
CA GLY A 146 -7.80 24.45 -4.34
C GLY A 146 -6.32 24.63 -3.98
N ILE A 147 -5.82 23.73 -3.16
CA ILE A 147 -4.42 23.64 -2.76
C ILE A 147 -3.71 22.63 -3.65
N TRP A 148 -2.60 23.06 -4.25
CA TRP A 148 -1.75 22.25 -5.10
C TRP A 148 -0.40 21.99 -4.41
N ILE A 149 0.03 20.75 -4.41
CA ILE A 149 1.21 20.26 -3.67
C ILE A 149 2.23 19.65 -4.65
N PRO A 150 3.54 19.82 -4.41
CA PRO A 150 4.60 19.22 -5.23
C PRO A 150 4.66 17.71 -4.97
N VAL A 151 4.21 16.90 -5.94
CA VAL A 151 3.93 15.48 -5.72
C VAL A 151 5.19 14.64 -5.47
N GLU A 152 6.25 14.83 -6.24
CA GLU A 152 7.46 14.01 -6.13
C GLU A 152 8.12 14.16 -4.76
N GLU A 153 8.22 15.40 -4.27
CA GLU A 153 8.85 15.67 -2.99
C GLU A 153 7.98 15.23 -1.83
N LEU A 154 6.67 15.44 -1.95
CA LEU A 154 5.72 15.01 -0.95
C LEU A 154 5.69 13.47 -0.82
N CYS A 155 5.70 12.75 -1.93
CA CYS A 155 5.80 11.29 -1.93
C CYS A 155 7.06 10.83 -1.17
N GLY A 156 8.22 11.43 -1.46
CA GLY A 156 9.45 11.11 -0.74
C GLY A 156 9.42 11.46 0.75
N MET A 157 8.70 12.51 1.14
CA MET A 157 8.57 12.94 2.54
C MET A 157 7.61 12.06 3.35
N LEU A 158 6.57 11.56 2.72
CA LEU A 158 5.52 10.76 3.35
C LEU A 158 5.71 9.25 3.14
N ASP A 159 6.82 8.86 2.52
CA ASP A 159 7.13 7.46 2.21
C ASP A 159 6.05 6.81 1.32
N ILE A 160 5.62 7.57 0.31
CA ILE A 160 4.74 7.11 -0.76
C ILE A 160 5.64 6.71 -1.92
N SER A 161 5.49 5.50 -2.45
CA SER A 161 6.26 5.05 -3.60
C SER A 161 5.84 5.81 -4.86
N LEU A 162 6.81 6.19 -5.67
CA LEU A 162 6.61 6.95 -6.90
C LEU A 162 7.27 6.25 -8.08
N LEU A 163 6.45 5.72 -8.99
CA LEU A 163 6.91 5.10 -10.23
C LEU A 163 6.56 5.97 -11.44
N SER A 164 7.58 6.44 -12.16
CA SER A 164 7.40 7.21 -13.40
C SER A 164 7.37 6.31 -14.62
N ASP A 165 6.34 6.46 -15.46
CA ASP A 165 6.27 5.87 -16.81
C ASP A 165 6.35 6.96 -17.88
N PRO A 166 7.57 7.30 -18.36
CA PRO A 166 7.75 8.35 -19.38
C PRO A 166 7.06 8.03 -20.70
N SER A 167 6.87 6.73 -21.03
CA SER A 167 6.26 6.30 -22.29
C SER A 167 4.75 6.54 -22.34
N LYS A 168 4.12 6.75 -21.19
CA LYS A 168 2.70 7.02 -21.01
C LYS A 168 2.45 8.40 -20.41
N GLU A 169 3.51 9.15 -20.11
CA GLU A 169 3.43 10.41 -19.38
C GLU A 169 2.60 10.26 -18.10
N THR A 170 2.89 9.21 -17.32
CA THR A 170 2.11 8.83 -16.12
C THR A 170 3.02 8.66 -14.92
N LEU A 171 2.58 9.17 -13.77
CA LEU A 171 3.14 8.90 -12.45
C LEU A 171 2.17 7.99 -11.67
N TYR A 172 2.68 6.90 -11.13
CA TYR A 172 1.96 6.03 -10.20
C TYR A 172 2.45 6.35 -8.80
N CYS A 173 1.54 6.70 -7.90
CA CYS A 173 1.79 6.96 -6.50
C CYS A 173 1.09 5.88 -5.69
N THR A 174 1.84 5.07 -4.94
CA THR A 174 1.29 3.93 -4.21
C THR A 174 1.67 4.00 -2.74
N ALA A 175 0.69 3.90 -1.86
CA ALA A 175 0.87 3.82 -0.43
C ALA A 175 1.38 2.42 -0.03
N ILE A 176 2.65 2.14 -0.31
CA ILE A 176 3.28 0.89 0.13
C ILE A 176 3.64 1.03 1.60
N ALA A 177 3.24 0.05 2.43
CA ALA A 177 3.69 0.02 3.81
C ALA A 177 5.21 -0.14 3.85
N SER A 178 5.90 0.71 4.60
CA SER A 178 7.36 0.68 4.75
C SER A 178 7.79 0.13 6.10
N ASP A 179 6.91 0.11 7.10
CA ASP A 179 7.19 -0.45 8.42
C ASP A 179 6.78 -1.92 8.46
N TRP A 180 7.73 -2.77 8.09
CA TRP A 180 7.62 -4.23 8.13
C TRP A 180 8.15 -4.77 9.47
N SER A 181 7.91 -4.07 10.59
CA SER A 181 8.34 -4.51 11.91
C SER A 181 7.50 -5.71 12.37
N TRP A 182 8.13 -6.87 12.36
CA TRP A 182 7.50 -8.15 12.72
C TRP A 182 7.62 -8.44 14.21
N GLU A 183 6.54 -8.91 14.80
CA GLU A 183 6.65 -9.63 16.05
C GLU A 183 7.53 -10.90 15.87
N THR A 184 8.40 -11.18 16.86
CA THR A 184 9.21 -12.39 16.84
C THR A 184 8.30 -13.62 16.93
N GLY A 185 8.46 -14.56 16.00
CA GLY A 185 7.75 -15.84 16.03
C GLY A 185 6.68 -16.04 14.96
N VAL A 186 6.43 -15.04 14.09
CA VAL A 186 5.53 -15.22 12.94
C VAL A 186 6.06 -16.32 12.02
N ARG A 187 5.17 -17.23 11.63
CA ARG A 187 5.45 -18.36 10.72
C ARG A 187 4.30 -18.45 9.72
N ILE A 188 4.60 -18.28 8.44
CA ILE A 188 3.59 -18.25 7.37
C ILE A 188 3.91 -19.33 6.34
N PRO A 189 3.03 -20.31 6.13
CA PRO A 189 3.10 -21.20 4.98
C PRO A 189 2.71 -20.42 3.73
N ILE A 190 3.60 -20.42 2.74
CA ILE A 190 3.37 -19.80 1.44
C ILE A 190 3.33 -20.92 0.41
N LEU A 191 2.20 -21.09 -0.26
CA LEU A 191 1.94 -22.17 -1.18
C LEU A 191 2.13 -21.70 -2.61
N MET A 192 2.85 -22.48 -3.42
CA MET A 192 3.15 -22.18 -4.80
C MET A 192 2.34 -23.08 -5.74
N TYR A 193 1.54 -22.46 -6.57
CA TYR A 193 0.76 -23.05 -7.66
C TYR A 193 1.12 -22.39 -8.99
N HIS A 194 0.50 -22.87 -10.07
CA HIS A 194 0.53 -22.22 -11.38
C HIS A 194 -0.88 -22.24 -11.99
N GLY A 195 -1.26 -23.28 -12.72
CA GLY A 195 -2.58 -23.39 -13.33
C GLY A 195 -3.61 -24.13 -12.46
N VAL A 196 -4.89 -23.80 -12.67
CA VAL A 196 -6.04 -24.43 -12.02
C VAL A 196 -6.99 -24.90 -13.10
N THR A 197 -6.77 -26.12 -13.65
CA THR A 197 -7.61 -26.65 -14.74
C THR A 197 -7.50 -28.15 -14.88
N ASP A 198 -8.56 -28.78 -15.38
CA ASP A 198 -8.54 -30.17 -15.87
C ASP A 198 -8.07 -30.27 -17.32
N ASN A 199 -8.08 -29.17 -18.08
CA ASN A 199 -7.62 -29.13 -19.46
C ASN A 199 -6.12 -28.78 -19.54
N VAL A 200 -5.29 -29.72 -19.11
CA VAL A 200 -3.82 -29.57 -19.04
C VAL A 200 -3.20 -29.38 -20.43
N TRP A 201 -2.42 -28.33 -20.61
CA TRP A 201 -1.76 -27.97 -21.87
C TRP A 201 -0.23 -27.84 -21.78
N GLY A 202 0.35 -28.02 -20.60
CA GLY A 202 1.80 -27.93 -20.32
C GLY A 202 2.30 -29.11 -19.51
N ALA A 203 3.27 -28.88 -18.64
CA ALA A 203 3.76 -29.86 -17.68
C ALA A 203 2.65 -30.17 -16.66
N GLU A 204 2.20 -31.42 -16.63
CA GLU A 204 1.01 -31.81 -15.86
C GLU A 204 1.08 -31.45 -14.38
N GLU A 205 2.24 -31.55 -13.79
CA GLU A 205 2.49 -31.24 -12.38
C GLU A 205 2.19 -29.76 -11.99
N LEU A 206 2.18 -28.84 -12.95
CA LEU A 206 1.89 -27.42 -12.72
C LEU A 206 0.41 -27.10 -12.59
N PHE A 207 -0.49 -28.03 -12.94
CA PHE A 207 -1.92 -27.77 -13.01
C PHE A 207 -2.68 -28.55 -11.94
N VAL A 208 -3.20 -27.88 -10.93
CA VAL A 208 -4.11 -28.46 -9.94
C VAL A 208 -5.52 -28.51 -10.53
N SER A 209 -6.31 -29.56 -10.22
CA SER A 209 -7.70 -29.59 -10.68
C SER A 209 -8.55 -28.55 -9.94
N PRO A 210 -9.58 -27.94 -10.58
CA PRO A 210 -10.49 -27.03 -9.88
C PRO A 210 -11.16 -27.66 -8.65
N SER A 211 -11.45 -28.97 -8.69
CA SER A 211 -12.03 -29.70 -7.55
C SER A 211 -11.05 -29.80 -6.37
N ASP A 212 -9.77 -30.10 -6.63
CA ASP A 212 -8.77 -30.19 -5.58
C ASP A 212 -8.45 -28.80 -5.00
N MET A 213 -8.40 -27.77 -5.87
CA MET A 213 -8.23 -26.39 -5.44
C MET A 213 -9.37 -25.94 -4.53
N GLU A 214 -10.61 -26.23 -4.92
CA GLU A 214 -11.77 -25.91 -4.09
C GLU A 214 -11.74 -26.66 -2.74
N GLU A 215 -11.35 -27.94 -2.73
CA GLU A 215 -11.23 -28.74 -1.50
C GLU A 215 -10.14 -28.16 -0.57
N GLN A 216 -9.00 -27.73 -1.11
CA GLN A 216 -7.92 -27.11 -0.35
C GLN A 216 -8.35 -25.76 0.24
N ILE A 217 -8.94 -24.86 -0.54
CA ILE A 217 -9.43 -23.55 -0.06
C ILE A 217 -10.52 -23.74 0.98
N LYS A 218 -11.47 -24.64 0.75
CA LYS A 218 -12.51 -24.99 1.70
C LYS A 218 -11.92 -25.47 3.02
N TYR A 219 -10.91 -26.34 2.97
CA TYR A 219 -10.20 -26.79 4.18
C TYR A 219 -9.63 -25.62 4.96
N LEU A 220 -8.94 -24.67 4.30
CA LEU A 220 -8.37 -23.51 4.96
C LEU A 220 -9.45 -22.71 5.70
N VAL A 221 -10.51 -22.34 5.01
CA VAL A 221 -11.61 -21.54 5.57
C VAL A 221 -12.32 -22.25 6.72
N GLU A 222 -12.66 -23.54 6.56
CA GLU A 222 -13.35 -24.34 7.60
C GLU A 222 -12.48 -24.61 8.83
N ASN A 223 -11.14 -24.50 8.72
CA ASN A 223 -10.21 -24.69 9.84
C ASN A 223 -9.63 -23.37 10.38
N GLY A 224 -10.22 -22.24 10.00
CA GLY A 224 -9.91 -20.92 10.54
C GLY A 224 -8.53 -20.40 10.11
N TYR A 225 -8.09 -20.74 8.91
CA TYR A 225 -6.96 -20.07 8.28
C TYR A 225 -7.41 -18.78 7.64
N ASP A 226 -6.58 -17.76 7.76
CA ASP A 226 -6.76 -16.47 7.10
C ASP A 226 -5.88 -16.46 5.85
N THR A 227 -6.51 -16.48 4.66
CA THR A 227 -5.77 -16.32 3.42
C THR A 227 -5.40 -14.85 3.26
N ILE A 228 -4.12 -14.54 3.14
CA ILE A 228 -3.57 -13.19 3.09
C ILE A 228 -2.77 -12.97 1.80
N THR A 229 -2.54 -11.70 1.49
CA THR A 229 -1.62 -11.25 0.43
C THR A 229 -0.47 -10.43 1.04
N PHE A 230 0.46 -9.94 0.22
CA PHE A 230 1.54 -9.11 0.72
C PHE A 230 1.07 -7.71 1.16
N GLU A 231 -0.07 -7.24 0.71
CA GLU A 231 -0.72 -6.01 1.19
C GLU A 231 -1.16 -6.11 2.65
N ASP A 232 -1.52 -7.30 3.11
CA ASP A 232 -1.91 -7.57 4.50
C ASP A 232 -0.69 -7.69 5.44
N TRP A 233 0.51 -7.65 4.89
CA TRP A 233 1.74 -7.99 5.60
C TRP A 233 2.10 -7.02 6.73
N SER A 234 1.70 -5.76 6.64
CA SER A 234 1.88 -4.75 7.71
C SER A 234 0.94 -4.91 8.90
N HIS A 235 -0.06 -5.80 8.80
CA HIS A 235 -1.12 -6.02 9.80
C HIS A 235 -1.26 -7.50 10.17
N LEU A 236 -0.14 -8.25 10.19
CA LEU A 236 -0.15 -9.70 10.47
C LEU A 236 -0.72 -10.05 11.85
N GLU A 237 -0.69 -9.12 12.80
CA GLU A 237 -1.30 -9.26 14.11
C GLU A 237 -2.84 -9.39 14.09
N ASP A 238 -3.46 -8.99 12.99
CA ASP A 238 -4.93 -9.09 12.81
C ASP A 238 -5.37 -10.50 12.41
N PHE A 239 -4.42 -11.42 12.10
CA PHE A 239 -4.68 -12.76 11.59
C PHE A 239 -4.23 -13.87 12.56
N ASP A 240 -5.14 -14.78 12.87
CA ASP A 240 -4.84 -15.88 13.79
C ASP A 240 -3.99 -17.00 13.15
N LYS A 241 -4.29 -17.33 11.88
CA LYS A 241 -3.61 -18.40 11.13
C LYS A 241 -3.33 -17.96 9.68
N PRO A 242 -2.38 -17.01 9.46
CA PRO A 242 -2.11 -16.52 8.14
C PRO A 242 -1.53 -17.61 7.22
N VAL A 243 -2.01 -17.68 5.99
CA VAL A 243 -1.51 -18.52 4.91
C VAL A 243 -1.56 -17.77 3.59
N MET A 244 -0.56 -17.93 2.74
CA MET A 244 -0.54 -17.30 1.42
C MET A 244 -0.70 -18.33 0.32
N LEU A 245 -1.63 -18.05 -0.61
CA LEU A 245 -1.80 -18.77 -1.86
C LEU A 245 -1.14 -17.96 -2.98
N THR A 246 -0.11 -18.51 -3.63
CA THR A 246 0.60 -17.83 -4.71
C THR A 246 0.53 -18.63 -6.00
N PHE A 247 0.27 -17.94 -7.12
CA PHE A 247 0.12 -18.53 -8.45
C PHE A 247 1.10 -17.88 -9.41
N ASP A 248 1.95 -18.68 -10.06
CA ASP A 248 2.95 -18.17 -10.99
C ASP A 248 2.40 -18.13 -12.43
N ASP A 249 3.07 -17.41 -13.32
CA ASP A 249 2.86 -17.25 -14.75
C ASP A 249 1.66 -16.39 -15.18
N GLY A 250 0.60 -16.28 -14.38
CA GLY A 250 -0.59 -15.51 -14.73
C GLY A 250 -1.44 -16.14 -15.81
N TYR A 251 -1.70 -17.46 -15.71
CA TYR A 251 -2.50 -18.21 -16.67
C TYR A 251 -3.97 -17.78 -16.69
N LEU A 252 -4.63 -17.97 -17.84
CA LEU A 252 -6.05 -17.63 -18.02
C LEU A 252 -6.97 -18.40 -17.05
N ASP A 253 -6.63 -19.64 -16.73
CA ASP A 253 -7.41 -20.46 -15.80
C ASP A 253 -7.39 -19.92 -14.36
N ASN A 254 -6.45 -19.03 -14.01
CA ASN A 254 -6.49 -18.32 -12.75
C ASN A 254 -7.70 -17.34 -12.69
N TYR A 255 -8.12 -16.78 -13.83
CA TYR A 255 -9.35 -16.01 -13.91
C TYR A 255 -10.60 -16.87 -14.06
N GLU A 256 -10.57 -17.87 -14.97
CA GLU A 256 -11.75 -18.65 -15.34
C GLU A 256 -12.18 -19.66 -14.26
N GLU A 257 -11.22 -20.29 -13.58
CA GLU A 257 -11.45 -21.38 -12.62
C GLU A 257 -11.12 -20.98 -11.16
N LEU A 258 -9.94 -20.38 -10.92
CA LEU A 258 -9.53 -20.04 -9.56
C LEU A 258 -10.34 -18.87 -8.99
N PHE A 259 -10.49 -17.76 -9.73
CA PHE A 259 -11.12 -16.54 -9.20
C PHE A 259 -12.56 -16.75 -8.72
N PRO A 260 -13.44 -17.52 -9.42
CA PRO A 260 -14.76 -17.89 -8.88
C PRO A 260 -14.69 -18.68 -7.56
N ILE A 261 -13.67 -19.52 -7.37
CA ILE A 261 -13.48 -20.25 -6.11
C ILE A 261 -13.07 -19.28 -4.99
N LEU A 262 -12.13 -18.36 -5.26
CA LEU A 262 -11.75 -17.31 -4.30
C LEU A 262 -12.95 -16.46 -3.89
N GLN A 263 -13.78 -16.03 -4.84
CA GLN A 263 -15.00 -15.27 -4.56
C GLN A 263 -15.99 -16.06 -3.69
N LYS A 264 -16.17 -17.35 -3.98
CA LYS A 264 -17.09 -18.23 -3.24
C LYS A 264 -16.73 -18.34 -1.75
N TYR A 265 -15.45 -18.42 -1.46
CA TYR A 265 -14.95 -18.63 -0.10
C TYR A 265 -14.44 -17.33 0.56
N ASN A 266 -14.48 -16.19 -0.13
CA ASN A 266 -13.87 -14.91 0.29
C ASN A 266 -12.39 -15.11 0.65
N ALA A 267 -11.68 -15.92 -0.16
CA ALA A 267 -10.27 -16.22 0.04
C ALA A 267 -9.39 -15.31 -0.81
N LYS A 268 -8.20 -15.00 -0.32
CA LYS A 268 -7.23 -14.15 -1.02
C LYS A 268 -6.11 -14.97 -1.66
N ALA A 269 -5.52 -14.44 -2.75
CA ALA A 269 -4.37 -15.01 -3.43
C ALA A 269 -3.48 -13.94 -4.05
N THR A 270 -2.20 -14.26 -4.28
CA THR A 270 -1.28 -13.45 -5.07
C THR A 270 -0.99 -14.15 -6.39
N ILE A 271 -1.10 -13.43 -7.51
CA ILE A 271 -0.73 -13.94 -8.84
C ILE A 271 0.50 -13.19 -9.34
N PHE A 272 1.56 -13.93 -9.64
CA PHE A 272 2.79 -13.40 -10.24
C PHE A 272 2.73 -13.54 -11.76
N ALA A 273 2.55 -12.42 -12.46
CA ALA A 273 2.34 -12.40 -13.90
C ALA A 273 3.66 -12.29 -14.69
N ILE A 274 3.82 -13.11 -15.73
CA ILE A 274 4.80 -12.88 -16.79
C ILE A 274 4.25 -11.75 -17.67
N THR A 275 4.71 -10.53 -17.44
CA THR A 275 3.99 -9.33 -17.90
C THR A 275 3.98 -9.13 -19.42
N VAL A 276 4.96 -9.67 -20.16
CA VAL A 276 4.95 -9.61 -21.63
C VAL A 276 3.87 -10.47 -22.26
N SER A 277 3.37 -11.49 -21.55
CA SER A 277 2.37 -12.45 -22.05
C SER A 277 0.94 -11.96 -21.91
N VAL A 278 0.68 -11.04 -20.98
CA VAL A 278 -0.65 -10.45 -20.77
C VAL A 278 -1.14 -9.78 -22.07
N ASP A 279 -2.37 -10.05 -22.47
CA ASP A 279 -3.00 -9.62 -23.73
C ASP A 279 -2.38 -10.18 -25.02
N LYS A 280 -1.42 -11.10 -24.93
CA LYS A 280 -0.69 -11.60 -26.12
C LYS A 280 -0.75 -13.10 -26.31
N ASP A 281 -0.83 -13.87 -25.25
CA ASP A 281 -0.98 -15.33 -25.30
C ASP A 281 -2.41 -15.71 -24.88
N GLU A 282 -3.09 -16.52 -25.67
CA GLU A 282 -4.46 -16.99 -25.38
C GLU A 282 -4.59 -17.85 -24.11
N ARG A 283 -3.47 -18.25 -23.53
CA ARG A 283 -3.39 -19.03 -22.29
C ARG A 283 -3.07 -18.19 -21.05
N THR A 284 -2.88 -16.89 -21.21
CA THR A 284 -2.65 -15.95 -20.12
C THR A 284 -3.84 -15.00 -19.98
N MET A 285 -4.03 -14.46 -18.79
CA MET A 285 -5.08 -13.48 -18.51
C MET A 285 -4.89 -12.21 -19.33
N THR A 286 -5.99 -11.52 -19.62
CA THR A 286 -5.97 -10.19 -20.22
C THR A 286 -5.73 -9.11 -19.16
N SER A 287 -5.37 -7.90 -19.60
CA SER A 287 -5.27 -6.74 -18.70
C SER A 287 -6.58 -6.43 -17.98
N GLU A 288 -7.71 -6.58 -18.66
CA GLU A 288 -9.05 -6.37 -18.09
C GLU A 288 -9.35 -7.39 -16.98
N GLN A 289 -9.03 -8.68 -17.21
CA GLN A 289 -9.19 -9.75 -16.23
C GLN A 289 -8.28 -9.55 -15.01
N ALA A 290 -7.02 -9.21 -15.24
CA ALA A 290 -6.06 -8.91 -14.17
C ALA A 290 -6.50 -7.70 -13.35
N TRP A 291 -7.00 -6.64 -14.01
CA TRP A 291 -7.56 -5.46 -13.35
C TRP A 291 -8.78 -5.81 -12.48
N GLU A 292 -9.74 -6.58 -13.02
CA GLU A 292 -10.92 -7.03 -12.29
C GLU A 292 -10.53 -7.83 -11.03
N MET A 293 -9.63 -8.80 -11.19
CA MET A 293 -9.15 -9.60 -10.05
C MET A 293 -8.49 -8.73 -8.98
N HIS A 294 -7.60 -7.82 -9.37
CA HIS A 294 -6.88 -6.95 -8.43
C HIS A 294 -7.84 -6.03 -7.68
N HIS A 295 -8.78 -5.37 -8.39
CA HIS A 295 -9.75 -4.45 -7.78
C HIS A 295 -10.90 -5.14 -7.05
N SER A 296 -10.97 -6.47 -7.08
CA SER A 296 -11.90 -7.24 -6.24
C SER A 296 -11.51 -7.23 -4.76
N GLY A 297 -10.24 -6.93 -4.43
CA GLY A 297 -9.65 -7.05 -3.11
C GLY A 297 -9.35 -8.48 -2.69
N LEU A 298 -9.53 -9.47 -3.58
CA LEU A 298 -9.23 -10.88 -3.33
C LEU A 298 -7.91 -11.33 -3.97
N VAL A 299 -7.46 -10.65 -5.01
CA VAL A 299 -6.24 -11.04 -5.74
C VAL A 299 -5.27 -9.88 -5.80
N SER A 300 -4.04 -10.14 -5.40
CA SER A 300 -2.90 -9.23 -5.62
C SER A 300 -2.15 -9.65 -6.87
N ILE A 301 -2.05 -8.76 -7.87
CA ILE A 301 -1.26 -9.00 -9.09
C ILE A 301 0.13 -8.42 -8.87
N GLN A 302 1.15 -9.28 -8.95
CA GLN A 302 2.55 -8.96 -8.68
C GLN A 302 3.48 -9.42 -9.84
N SER A 303 4.78 -9.19 -9.71
CA SER A 303 5.75 -9.44 -10.80
C SER A 303 6.28 -10.87 -10.86
N HIS A 304 6.23 -11.49 -12.06
CA HIS A 304 7.03 -12.67 -12.40
C HIS A 304 8.07 -12.37 -13.50
N THR A 305 8.69 -11.19 -13.40
CA THR A 305 9.59 -10.61 -14.41
C THR A 305 8.88 -10.22 -15.72
N TYR A 306 9.60 -9.57 -16.63
CA TYR A 306 9.04 -9.16 -17.92
C TYR A 306 8.76 -10.34 -18.84
N ASN A 307 9.75 -11.25 -19.05
CA ASN A 307 9.62 -12.35 -20.00
C ASN A 307 10.18 -13.70 -19.52
N HIS A 308 10.24 -13.89 -18.20
CA HIS A 308 10.53 -15.17 -17.55
C HIS A 308 11.92 -15.77 -17.86
N PRO A 309 13.04 -15.03 -17.77
CA PRO A 309 14.37 -15.58 -18.02
C PRO A 309 14.93 -16.29 -16.78
N HIS A 310 15.98 -17.06 -16.97
CA HIS A 310 16.88 -17.43 -15.89
C HIS A 310 17.69 -16.21 -15.45
N LEU A 311 17.35 -15.61 -14.30
CA LEU A 311 17.94 -14.34 -13.86
C LEU A 311 19.45 -14.46 -13.61
N SER A 312 19.93 -15.59 -13.09
CA SER A 312 21.38 -15.86 -12.91
C SER A 312 22.19 -15.89 -14.21
N LYS A 313 21.53 -15.82 -15.38
CA LYS A 313 22.16 -15.80 -16.69
C LYS A 313 22.03 -14.47 -17.42
N CYS A 314 21.31 -13.53 -16.82
CA CYS A 314 21.13 -12.19 -17.36
C CYS A 314 22.32 -11.31 -17.04
N THR A 315 22.63 -10.37 -17.91
CA THR A 315 23.55 -9.26 -17.61
C THR A 315 22.86 -8.26 -16.68
N GLU A 316 23.63 -7.39 -16.04
CA GLU A 316 23.13 -6.30 -15.19
C GLU A 316 22.06 -5.46 -15.92
N GLU A 317 22.32 -5.05 -17.17
CA GLU A 317 21.35 -4.30 -17.99
C GLU A 317 20.06 -5.10 -18.23
N GLU A 318 20.15 -6.40 -18.51
CA GLU A 318 18.99 -7.27 -18.69
C GLU A 318 18.21 -7.43 -17.38
N LEU A 319 18.90 -7.56 -16.24
CA LEU A 319 18.25 -7.62 -14.92
C LEU A 319 17.42 -6.34 -14.64
N HIS A 320 18.02 -5.16 -14.81
CA HIS A 320 17.30 -3.90 -14.67
C HIS A 320 16.09 -3.82 -15.61
N ASN A 321 16.24 -4.25 -16.86
CA ASN A 321 15.13 -4.28 -17.82
C ASN A 321 14.02 -5.24 -17.40
N GLN A 322 14.36 -6.44 -16.89
CA GLN A 322 13.37 -7.42 -16.41
C GLN A 322 12.55 -6.84 -15.25
N MET A 323 13.21 -6.20 -14.27
CA MET A 323 12.57 -5.61 -13.09
C MET A 323 11.71 -4.39 -13.48
N LEU A 324 12.29 -3.41 -14.17
CA LEU A 324 11.61 -2.17 -14.52
C LEU A 324 10.39 -2.39 -15.42
N TRP A 325 10.57 -3.15 -16.54
CA TRP A 325 9.45 -3.35 -17.47
C TRP A 325 8.32 -4.16 -16.86
N SER A 326 8.65 -5.16 -16.05
CA SER A 326 7.63 -5.91 -15.30
C SER A 326 6.86 -5.01 -14.34
N LYS A 327 7.57 -4.20 -13.57
CA LYS A 327 6.98 -3.25 -12.62
C LYS A 327 6.04 -2.25 -13.30
N LEU A 328 6.49 -1.62 -14.39
CA LEU A 328 5.68 -0.70 -15.19
C LEU A 328 4.45 -1.38 -15.80
N HIS A 329 4.57 -2.62 -16.27
CA HIS A 329 3.45 -3.32 -16.87
C HIS A 329 2.36 -3.65 -15.83
N VAL A 330 2.73 -4.15 -14.65
CA VAL A 330 1.76 -4.38 -13.58
C VAL A 330 1.08 -3.07 -13.17
N ALA A 331 1.85 -1.99 -12.97
CA ALA A 331 1.27 -0.69 -12.63
C ALA A 331 0.29 -0.17 -13.70
N ARG A 332 0.59 -0.36 -14.99
CA ARG A 332 -0.33 0.00 -16.10
C ARG A 332 -1.64 -0.80 -16.08
N ILE A 333 -1.55 -2.06 -15.67
CA ILE A 333 -2.71 -2.96 -15.61
C ILE A 333 -3.56 -2.66 -14.39
N THR A 334 -2.95 -2.57 -13.22
CA THR A 334 -3.66 -2.51 -11.94
C THR A 334 -3.88 -1.09 -11.43
N GLY A 335 -3.06 -0.13 -11.85
CA GLY A 335 -2.98 1.21 -11.25
C GLY A 335 -2.11 1.25 -9.99
N TYR A 336 -1.63 0.09 -9.50
CA TYR A 336 -0.80 -0.03 -8.31
C TYR A 336 0.61 -0.44 -8.67
N GLU A 337 1.60 0.13 -7.98
CA GLU A 337 2.98 -0.27 -8.12
C GLU A 337 3.20 -1.64 -7.46
N PRO A 338 3.64 -2.68 -8.20
CA PRO A 338 3.96 -3.96 -7.57
C PRO A 338 5.22 -3.84 -6.73
N PHE A 339 5.24 -4.48 -5.58
CA PHE A 339 6.36 -4.44 -4.63
C PHE A 339 6.90 -5.82 -4.27
N VAL A 340 6.40 -6.87 -4.95
CA VAL A 340 6.84 -8.25 -4.78
C VAL A 340 7.25 -8.85 -6.12
N ILE A 341 8.38 -9.55 -6.14
CA ILE A 341 8.83 -10.33 -7.29
C ILE A 341 8.92 -11.82 -6.96
N CYS A 342 8.43 -12.66 -7.86
CA CYS A 342 8.72 -14.08 -7.85
C CYS A 342 9.78 -14.39 -8.91
N TYR A 343 10.88 -15.03 -8.50
CA TYR A 343 11.98 -15.36 -9.42
C TYR A 343 11.63 -16.55 -10.30
N PRO A 344 11.66 -16.42 -11.65
CA PRO A 344 11.46 -17.54 -12.57
C PRO A 344 12.34 -18.73 -12.24
N TYR A 345 11.76 -19.92 -12.22
CA TYR A 345 12.46 -21.17 -11.86
C TYR A 345 13.07 -21.18 -10.44
N GLY A 346 12.74 -20.20 -9.58
CA GLY A 346 13.44 -19.97 -8.32
C GLY A 346 14.92 -19.56 -8.52
N ASP A 347 15.31 -19.19 -9.73
CA ASP A 347 16.69 -18.91 -10.13
C ASP A 347 17.04 -17.43 -9.91
N SER A 348 17.78 -17.17 -8.83
CA SER A 348 18.33 -15.86 -8.52
C SER A 348 19.66 -16.00 -7.79
N ASP A 349 20.72 -15.42 -8.34
CA ASP A 349 22.00 -15.26 -7.67
C ASP A 349 22.03 -13.98 -6.79
N ALA A 350 23.18 -13.61 -6.26
CA ALA A 350 23.30 -12.43 -5.40
C ALA A 350 23.03 -11.13 -6.19
N GLU A 351 23.54 -11.03 -7.42
CA GLU A 351 23.38 -9.85 -8.27
C GLU A 351 21.92 -9.63 -8.66
N ALA A 352 21.21 -10.69 -9.06
CA ALA A 352 19.79 -10.61 -9.39
C ALA A 352 18.93 -10.19 -8.17
N ARG A 353 19.30 -10.62 -6.95
CA ARG A 353 18.59 -10.22 -5.73
C ARG A 353 18.92 -8.80 -5.31
N ASP A 354 20.18 -8.38 -5.43
CA ASP A 354 20.61 -7.01 -5.09
C ASP A 354 19.94 -5.99 -6.02
N ILE A 355 19.91 -6.27 -7.33
CA ILE A 355 19.17 -5.44 -8.30
C ILE A 355 17.64 -5.52 -8.03
N GLY A 356 17.12 -6.71 -7.73
CA GLY A 356 15.70 -6.88 -7.38
C GLY A 356 15.29 -5.99 -6.20
N ALA A 357 16.18 -5.79 -5.23
CA ALA A 357 15.94 -4.94 -4.06
C ALA A 357 15.87 -3.43 -4.38
N GLU A 358 16.32 -3.01 -5.56
CA GLU A 358 16.16 -1.62 -6.03
C GLU A 358 14.74 -1.35 -6.55
N TYR A 359 13.99 -2.40 -6.89
CA TYR A 359 12.66 -2.31 -7.51
C TYR A 359 11.53 -2.86 -6.65
N TYR A 360 11.81 -3.83 -5.77
CA TYR A 360 10.82 -4.56 -4.99
C TYR A 360 11.21 -4.63 -3.53
N SER A 361 10.23 -4.86 -2.67
CA SER A 361 10.43 -5.04 -1.23
C SER A 361 10.61 -6.51 -0.83
N PHE A 362 10.10 -7.44 -1.65
CA PHE A 362 10.14 -8.88 -1.39
C PHE A 362 10.48 -9.67 -2.64
N GLY A 363 11.19 -10.81 -2.44
CA GLY A 363 11.51 -11.75 -3.51
C GLY A 363 11.29 -13.21 -3.09
N LEU A 364 10.51 -13.96 -3.89
CA LEU A 364 10.15 -15.33 -3.63
C LEU A 364 10.95 -16.30 -4.51
N ASN A 365 11.36 -17.41 -3.90
CA ASN A 365 12.00 -18.53 -4.59
C ASN A 365 11.14 -19.82 -4.51
N MET A 366 11.72 -20.97 -4.92
CA MET A 366 11.07 -22.28 -4.91
C MET A 366 11.66 -23.23 -3.86
N THR A 367 12.47 -22.74 -2.93
CA THR A 367 12.99 -23.59 -1.84
C THR A 367 11.84 -23.87 -0.87
N GLY A 368 11.55 -25.13 -0.61
CA GLY A 368 10.50 -25.50 0.33
C GLY A 368 10.76 -24.96 1.74
N GLY A 369 9.69 -24.72 2.48
CA GLY A 369 9.77 -24.29 3.88
C GLY A 369 8.82 -23.13 4.20
N LEU A 370 8.79 -22.81 5.50
CA LEU A 370 8.00 -21.70 6.04
C LEU A 370 8.75 -20.37 5.93
N TYR A 371 8.01 -19.31 5.69
CA TYR A 371 8.48 -17.98 6.05
C TYR A 371 8.55 -17.84 7.57
N THR A 372 9.62 -17.23 8.05
CA THR A 372 9.80 -16.86 9.47
C THR A 372 10.41 -15.46 9.54
N THR A 373 10.33 -14.80 10.68
CA THR A 373 10.94 -13.46 10.90
C THR A 373 12.46 -13.41 10.68
N SER A 374 13.15 -14.57 10.60
CA SER A 374 14.57 -14.65 10.26
C SER A 374 14.83 -14.91 8.77
N THR A 375 13.80 -15.08 7.96
CA THR A 375 13.92 -15.32 6.52
C THR A 375 14.42 -14.05 5.82
N ASN A 376 15.37 -14.21 4.89
CA ASN A 376 15.76 -13.12 4.02
C ASN A 376 14.58 -12.80 3.10
N VAL A 377 14.10 -11.55 3.14
CA VAL A 377 12.91 -11.09 2.38
C VAL A 377 13.07 -11.18 0.86
N PHE A 378 14.31 -11.30 0.35
CA PHE A 378 14.60 -11.59 -1.06
C PHE A 378 14.90 -13.07 -1.34
N GLN A 379 14.57 -13.96 -0.41
CA GLN A 379 14.70 -15.42 -0.53
C GLN A 379 13.53 -16.14 0.17
N ILE A 380 12.33 -15.62 0.06
CA ILE A 380 11.14 -16.18 0.73
C ILE A 380 10.82 -17.56 0.14
N PRO A 381 10.81 -18.62 0.96
CA PRO A 381 10.54 -19.99 0.52
C PRO A 381 9.05 -20.22 0.30
N ARG A 382 8.71 -21.18 -0.56
CA ARG A 382 7.33 -21.58 -0.82
C ARG A 382 7.21 -23.09 -0.90
N TYR A 383 6.10 -23.65 -0.42
CA TYR A 383 5.76 -25.06 -0.64
C TYR A 383 5.15 -25.26 -2.02
N TYR A 384 5.73 -26.14 -2.80
CA TYR A 384 5.18 -26.49 -4.11
C TYR A 384 3.98 -27.43 -3.97
N VAL A 385 2.83 -27.02 -4.49
CA VAL A 385 1.61 -27.83 -4.59
C VAL A 385 1.43 -28.29 -6.03
N ALA A 386 1.72 -29.54 -6.27
CA ALA A 386 1.59 -30.17 -7.60
C ALA A 386 0.21 -30.80 -7.78
N ARG A 387 -0.13 -31.16 -9.04
CA ARG A 387 -1.39 -31.82 -9.40
C ARG A 387 -1.70 -33.06 -8.54
N ASN A 388 -0.69 -33.83 -8.18
CA ASN A 388 -0.84 -35.06 -7.39
C ASN A 388 -0.67 -34.86 -5.88
N THR A 389 -0.64 -33.61 -5.41
CA THR A 389 -0.57 -33.32 -3.97
C THR A 389 -1.91 -33.71 -3.33
N SER A 390 -1.89 -34.71 -2.47
CA SER A 390 -3.10 -35.11 -1.75
C SER A 390 -3.51 -34.05 -0.71
N LEU A 391 -4.79 -33.99 -0.37
CA LEU A 391 -5.28 -33.10 0.71
C LEU A 391 -4.51 -33.30 2.02
N SER A 392 -4.14 -34.54 2.36
CA SER A 392 -3.34 -34.82 3.56
C SER A 392 -1.94 -34.19 3.48
N ALA A 393 -1.27 -34.25 2.31
CA ALA A 393 0.03 -33.63 2.13
C ALA A 393 -0.07 -32.08 2.17
N PHE A 394 -1.14 -31.54 1.59
CA PHE A 394 -1.46 -30.10 1.68
C PHE A 394 -1.67 -29.68 3.14
N ILE A 395 -2.45 -30.43 3.91
CA ILE A 395 -2.68 -30.16 5.34
C ILE A 395 -1.36 -30.17 6.11
N ASP A 396 -0.47 -31.13 5.84
CA ASP A 396 0.85 -31.16 6.50
C ASP A 396 1.67 -29.91 6.22
N MET A 397 1.60 -29.33 5.01
CA MET A 397 2.30 -28.08 4.65
C MET A 397 1.77 -26.88 5.44
N VAL A 398 0.45 -26.74 5.55
CA VAL A 398 -0.15 -25.57 6.22
C VAL A 398 -0.10 -25.68 7.74
N ASP A 399 -0.23 -26.90 8.30
CA ASP A 399 -0.17 -27.14 9.74
C ASP A 399 1.25 -27.04 10.31
N GLU A 400 2.30 -27.06 9.48
CA GLU A 400 3.69 -26.91 9.95
C GLU A 400 3.91 -25.56 10.67
N ALA A 401 3.16 -24.51 10.31
CA ALA A 401 3.22 -23.21 10.98
C ALA A 401 2.75 -23.28 12.44
N GLY A 402 1.83 -24.17 12.76
CA GLY A 402 1.28 -24.36 14.11
C GLY A 402 2.10 -25.28 15.01
N ARG A 403 3.19 -25.86 14.49
CA ARG A 403 4.12 -26.71 15.25
C ARG A 403 5.37 -25.93 15.60
#